data_87cd55be9ec5b67f39c0290aa298364d
#
_entry.id   87cd55be9ec5b67f39c0290aa298364d
#
_cell.length_a   1.000
_cell.length_b   1.000
_cell.length_c   1.000
_cell.angle_alpha   90.00
_cell.angle_beta   90.00
_cell.angle_gamma   90.00
#
_symmetry.space_group_name_H-M   'P 1'
#
loop_
_entity.id
_entity.type
_entity.pdbx_description
1 polymer ?
#
loop_
_entity_poly.entity_id
_entity_poly.type
_entity_poly.pdbx_seq_one_letter_code
_entity_poly.pdbx_strand_id
1 'polypeptide(L)'
;TGVLSAILARRGVERVIATDTSPRAVACTQFNLEQLGLSEHVEVREQSLFPDEQADVIVCNPPWLPSKSASSLEAAVYDPQSRMLKGFLQGAGQHLSAHGQAWLIISDLAERLELRSREELLQWIEESGLQVFEHYDIRPKHTKAFDQEDSLYQARSAEVTRLWVVVRRKED
;
A
#
# COMPACT_ATOMS: atom_id res chain seq x y z
N THR A 1 11.79 -2.30 -0.15
CA THR A 1 12.32 -3.46 0.61
C THR A 1 11.79 -4.80 0.11
N GLY A 2 10.71 -4.85 -0.68
CA GLY A 2 10.16 -6.06 -1.30
C GLY A 2 9.43 -7.04 -0.36
N VAL A 3 9.09 -6.63 0.86
CA VAL A 3 8.47 -7.54 1.86
C VAL A 3 7.15 -8.14 1.36
N LEU A 4 6.26 -7.31 0.79
CA LEU A 4 4.98 -7.80 0.27
C LEU A 4 5.18 -8.78 -0.88
N SER A 5 6.09 -8.46 -1.81
CA SER A 5 6.42 -9.32 -2.95
C SER A 5 7.01 -10.66 -2.50
N ALA A 6 7.90 -10.66 -1.51
CA ALA A 6 8.46 -11.88 -0.93
C ALA A 6 7.39 -12.73 -0.24
N ILE A 7 6.43 -12.12 0.46
CA ILE A 7 5.31 -12.83 1.08
C ILE A 7 4.43 -13.49 0.02
N LEU A 8 4.08 -12.77 -1.05
CA LEU A 8 3.26 -13.29 -2.15
C LEU A 8 3.94 -14.46 -2.84
N ALA A 9 5.22 -14.32 -3.21
CA ALA A 9 5.99 -15.38 -3.84
C ALA A 9 6.10 -16.64 -2.94
N ARG A 10 6.36 -16.48 -1.63
CA ARG A 10 6.39 -17.60 -0.68
C ARG A 10 5.04 -18.28 -0.47
N ARG A 11 3.93 -17.58 -0.76
CA ARG A 11 2.58 -18.15 -0.72
C ARG A 11 2.18 -18.84 -2.02
N GLY A 12 3.10 -18.95 -2.98
CA GLY A 12 2.88 -19.68 -4.23
C GLY A 12 2.19 -18.85 -5.31
N VAL A 13 2.24 -17.51 -5.21
CA VAL A 13 1.84 -16.67 -6.35
C VAL A 13 2.84 -16.88 -7.47
N GLU A 14 2.35 -17.31 -8.63
CA GLU A 14 3.17 -17.80 -9.75
C GLU A 14 4.06 -16.69 -10.33
N ARG A 15 3.53 -15.48 -10.47
CA ARG A 15 4.26 -14.32 -10.98
C ARG A 15 3.95 -13.07 -10.17
N VAL A 16 4.97 -12.41 -9.67
CA VAL A 16 4.86 -11.14 -8.95
C VAL A 16 5.66 -10.07 -9.70
N ILE A 17 5.06 -8.91 -9.95
CA ILE A 17 5.76 -7.72 -10.42
C ILE A 17 5.78 -6.71 -9.27
N ALA A 18 6.97 -6.29 -8.87
CA ALA A 18 7.18 -5.28 -7.84
C ALA A 18 7.66 -3.97 -8.48
N THR A 19 6.98 -2.88 -8.22
CA THR A 19 7.33 -1.55 -8.75
C THR A 19 7.74 -0.60 -7.63
N ASP A 20 8.74 0.23 -7.88
CA ASP A 20 9.13 1.35 -7.02
C ASP A 20 9.79 2.43 -7.89
N THR A 21 9.59 3.69 -7.56
CA THR A 21 10.21 4.82 -8.27
C THR A 21 11.63 5.11 -7.81
N SER A 22 12.05 4.55 -6.69
CA SER A 22 13.37 4.77 -6.10
C SER A 22 14.35 3.69 -6.56
N PRO A 23 15.42 4.03 -7.33
CA PRO A 23 16.46 3.07 -7.71
C PRO A 23 17.07 2.34 -6.51
N ARG A 24 17.19 3.03 -5.37
CA ARG A 24 17.68 2.44 -4.12
C ARG A 24 16.70 1.40 -3.57
N ALA A 25 15.40 1.65 -3.61
CA ALA A 25 14.39 0.71 -3.16
C ALA A 25 14.33 -0.51 -4.09
N VAL A 26 14.45 -0.31 -5.40
CA VAL A 26 14.56 -1.37 -6.41
C VAL A 26 15.76 -2.26 -6.11
N ALA A 27 16.96 -1.70 -6.00
CA ALA A 27 18.18 -2.46 -5.69
C ALA A 27 18.08 -3.21 -4.36
N CYS A 28 17.55 -2.58 -3.31
CA CYS A 28 17.32 -3.22 -2.03
C CYS A 28 16.33 -4.40 -2.14
N THR A 29 15.26 -4.24 -2.92
CA THR A 29 14.28 -5.30 -3.16
C THR A 29 14.91 -6.48 -3.91
N GLN A 30 15.65 -6.23 -4.97
CA GLN A 30 16.38 -7.25 -5.73
C GLN A 30 17.34 -8.05 -4.84
N PHE A 31 18.16 -7.33 -4.07
CA PHE A 31 19.09 -7.97 -3.11
C PHE A 31 18.36 -8.86 -2.10
N ASN A 32 17.28 -8.38 -1.49
CA ASN A 32 16.52 -9.17 -0.53
C ASN A 32 15.88 -10.41 -1.15
N LEU A 33 15.35 -10.31 -2.36
CA LEU A 33 14.75 -11.44 -3.07
C LEU A 33 15.80 -12.49 -3.43
N GLU A 34 17.00 -12.08 -3.82
CA GLU A 34 18.13 -12.96 -4.07
C GLU A 34 18.54 -13.72 -2.80
N GLN A 35 18.69 -13.02 -1.66
CA GLN A 35 19.00 -13.65 -0.37
C GLN A 35 17.93 -14.65 0.08
N LEU A 36 16.69 -14.47 -0.35
CA LEU A 36 15.56 -15.34 -0.04
C LEU A 36 15.33 -16.46 -1.06
N GLY A 37 16.10 -16.49 -2.17
CA GLY A 37 15.92 -17.44 -3.27
C GLY A 37 14.60 -17.25 -4.04
N LEU A 38 14.13 -16.02 -4.15
CA LEU A 38 12.83 -15.68 -4.76
C LEU A 38 12.94 -14.88 -6.07
N SER A 39 14.15 -14.65 -6.58
CA SER A 39 14.40 -13.81 -7.76
C SER A 39 13.70 -14.30 -9.04
N GLU A 40 13.48 -15.60 -9.17
CA GLU A 40 12.79 -16.17 -10.33
C GLU A 40 11.27 -15.99 -10.27
N HIS A 41 10.71 -15.70 -9.10
CA HIS A 41 9.26 -15.51 -8.91
C HIS A 41 8.83 -14.04 -8.91
N VAL A 42 9.78 -13.11 -8.74
CA VAL A 42 9.48 -11.69 -8.57
C VAL A 42 10.31 -10.85 -9.54
N GLU A 43 9.65 -10.23 -10.49
CA GLU A 43 10.23 -9.22 -11.36
C GLU A 43 10.17 -7.85 -10.68
N VAL A 44 11.33 -7.17 -10.54
CA VAL A 44 11.41 -5.85 -9.91
C VAL A 44 11.69 -4.80 -10.95
N ARG A 45 10.84 -3.77 -11.03
CA ARG A 45 10.93 -2.68 -12.01
C ARG A 45 11.05 -1.32 -11.35
N GLU A 46 11.90 -0.46 -11.88
CA GLU A 46 11.90 0.96 -11.57
C GLU A 46 10.77 1.63 -12.35
N GLN A 47 9.62 1.74 -11.73
CA GLN A 47 8.39 2.22 -12.38
C GLN A 47 7.43 2.82 -11.35
N SER A 48 6.64 3.81 -11.78
CA SER A 48 5.62 4.41 -10.92
C SER A 48 4.35 3.59 -10.92
N LEU A 49 3.85 3.28 -9.73
CA LEU A 49 2.58 2.61 -9.45
C LEU A 49 2.40 1.28 -10.18
N PHE A 50 1.98 1.29 -11.44
CA PHE A 50 1.52 0.10 -12.16
C PHE A 50 2.42 -0.24 -13.34
N PRO A 51 2.68 -1.53 -13.59
CA PRO A 51 3.17 -2.01 -14.87
C PRO A 51 2.04 -1.96 -15.92
N ASP A 52 2.36 -2.20 -17.20
CA ASP A 52 1.36 -2.19 -18.27
C ASP A 52 0.44 -3.41 -18.22
N GLU A 53 0.86 -4.47 -17.54
CA GLU A 53 0.11 -5.71 -17.40
C GLU A 53 -1.05 -5.58 -16.41
N GLN A 54 -2.11 -6.34 -16.65
CA GLN A 54 -3.19 -6.54 -15.68
C GLN A 54 -2.82 -7.66 -14.69
N ALA A 55 -3.36 -7.56 -13.47
CA ALA A 55 -3.14 -8.53 -12.42
C ALA A 55 -4.46 -8.96 -11.75
N ASP A 56 -4.49 -10.19 -11.24
CA ASP A 56 -5.62 -10.68 -10.43
C ASP A 56 -5.61 -10.08 -9.04
N VAL A 57 -4.42 -9.74 -8.53
CA VAL A 57 -4.27 -9.06 -7.24
C VAL A 57 -3.22 -7.96 -7.36
N ILE A 58 -3.59 -6.76 -6.98
CA ILE A 58 -2.68 -5.62 -6.85
C ILE A 58 -2.60 -5.25 -5.37
N VAL A 59 -1.39 -5.23 -4.80
CA VAL A 59 -1.20 -4.91 -3.37
C VAL A 59 -0.45 -3.59 -3.24
N CYS A 60 -0.99 -2.68 -2.47
CA CYS A 60 -0.37 -1.40 -2.18
C CYS A 60 -0.37 -1.11 -0.68
N ASN A 61 0.81 -0.74 -0.16
CA ASN A 61 0.96 -0.14 1.16
C ASN A 61 1.56 1.26 0.96
N PRO A 62 0.73 2.28 0.66
CA PRO A 62 1.21 3.64 0.44
C PRO A 62 1.72 4.26 1.74
N PRO A 63 2.45 5.38 1.68
CA PRO A 63 2.69 6.18 2.88
C PRO A 63 1.36 6.65 3.49
N TRP A 64 1.26 6.62 4.82
CA TRP A 64 -0.04 6.75 5.49
C TRP A 64 -0.43 8.20 5.83
N LEU A 65 0.55 9.10 5.97
CA LEU A 65 0.33 10.47 6.43
C LEU A 65 0.39 11.49 5.27
N PRO A 66 -0.69 12.26 5.02
CA PRO A 66 -0.76 13.24 3.92
C PRO A 66 -0.02 14.54 4.25
N SER A 67 1.19 14.45 4.80
CA SER A 67 2.05 15.59 5.17
C SER A 67 3.29 15.66 4.28
N LYS A 68 4.01 16.78 4.34
CA LYS A 68 5.27 16.93 3.61
C LYS A 68 6.37 16.13 4.29
N SER A 69 7.14 15.39 3.50
CA SER A 69 8.38 14.75 3.98
C SER A 69 9.54 15.74 3.95
N ALA A 70 10.42 15.71 4.96
CA ALA A 70 11.65 16.51 4.97
C ALA A 70 12.85 15.74 4.39
N SER A 71 12.74 14.43 4.18
CA SER A 71 13.80 13.58 3.65
C SER A 71 13.26 12.43 2.81
N SER A 72 14.12 11.79 2.00
CA SER A 72 13.78 10.61 1.22
C SER A 72 13.41 9.39 2.09
N LEU A 73 13.88 9.33 3.33
CA LEU A 73 13.51 8.29 4.28
C LEU A 73 12.08 8.50 4.81
N GLU A 74 11.70 9.75 5.00
CA GLU A 74 10.36 10.13 5.43
C GLU A 74 9.32 9.96 4.32
N ALA A 75 9.73 9.97 3.05
CA ALA A 75 8.85 9.69 1.91
C ALA A 75 8.18 8.29 1.98
N ALA A 76 8.75 7.36 2.78
CA ALA A 76 8.10 6.08 3.05
C ALA A 76 6.91 6.17 4.04
N VAL A 77 6.76 7.30 4.74
CA VAL A 77 5.72 7.53 5.76
C VAL A 77 4.76 8.63 5.34
N TYR A 78 5.27 9.63 4.59
CA TYR A 78 4.53 10.82 4.20
C TYR A 78 4.20 10.83 2.72
N ASP A 79 2.93 11.02 2.40
CA ASP A 79 2.37 11.16 1.04
C ASP A 79 1.69 12.53 0.91
N PRO A 80 2.42 13.58 0.49
CA PRO A 80 1.87 14.92 0.41
C PRO A 80 0.56 14.96 -0.37
N GLN A 81 -0.52 15.43 0.26
CA GLN A 81 -1.86 15.50 -0.32
C GLN A 81 -2.43 14.13 -0.75
N SER A 82 -1.91 13.03 -0.21
CA SER A 82 -2.29 11.65 -0.57
C SER A 82 -2.14 11.36 -2.08
N ARG A 83 -1.09 11.87 -2.71
CA ARG A 83 -0.88 11.76 -4.17
C ARG A 83 -0.70 10.31 -4.63
N MET A 84 0.14 9.56 -3.91
CA MET A 84 0.38 8.16 -4.22
C MET A 84 -0.90 7.34 -4.03
N LEU A 85 -1.58 7.54 -2.90
CA LEU A 85 -2.84 6.87 -2.60
C LEU A 85 -3.92 7.16 -3.67
N LYS A 86 -4.11 8.43 -4.01
CA LYS A 86 -5.07 8.82 -5.06
C LYS A 86 -4.68 8.25 -6.43
N GLY A 87 -3.41 8.35 -6.81
CA GLY A 87 -2.91 7.78 -8.07
C GLY A 87 -3.10 6.26 -8.12
N PHE A 88 -2.89 5.56 -7.00
CA PHE A 88 -3.17 4.14 -6.90
C PHE A 88 -4.67 3.84 -7.12
N LEU A 89 -5.56 4.52 -6.43
CA LEU A 89 -7.00 4.30 -6.59
C LEU A 89 -7.47 4.59 -8.01
N GLN A 90 -7.04 5.71 -8.60
CA GLN A 90 -7.42 6.11 -9.96
C GLN A 90 -6.94 5.11 -11.04
N GLY A 91 -5.76 4.52 -10.86
CA GLY A 91 -5.20 3.58 -11.83
C GLY A 91 -5.60 2.12 -11.60
N ALA A 92 -5.93 1.71 -10.37
CA ALA A 92 -6.13 0.31 -10.02
C ALA A 92 -7.18 -0.39 -10.90
N GLY A 93 -8.31 0.27 -11.19
CA GLY A 93 -9.37 -0.32 -12.01
C GLY A 93 -8.93 -0.74 -13.42
N GLN A 94 -8.00 -0.02 -14.04
CA GLN A 94 -7.51 -0.31 -15.40
C GLN A 94 -6.50 -1.47 -15.40
N HIS A 95 -5.77 -1.65 -14.29
CA HIS A 95 -4.73 -2.67 -14.14
C HIS A 95 -5.22 -3.96 -13.46
N LEU A 96 -6.48 -4.03 -13.07
CA LEU A 96 -7.10 -5.27 -12.58
C LEU A 96 -7.59 -6.13 -13.75
N SER A 97 -7.42 -7.46 -13.66
CA SER A 97 -8.11 -8.43 -14.52
C SER A 97 -9.63 -8.38 -14.29
N ALA A 98 -10.41 -9.11 -15.08
CA ALA A 98 -11.89 -9.05 -15.04
C ALA A 98 -12.48 -9.29 -13.64
N HIS A 99 -11.87 -10.14 -12.83
CA HIS A 99 -12.29 -10.49 -11.47
C HIS A 99 -11.22 -10.11 -10.43
N GLY A 100 -10.28 -9.25 -10.81
CA GLY A 100 -9.17 -8.85 -9.97
C GLY A 100 -9.59 -7.99 -8.79
N GLN A 101 -8.73 -7.96 -7.78
CA GLN A 101 -8.90 -7.23 -6.53
C GLN A 101 -7.68 -6.34 -6.27
N ALA A 102 -7.89 -5.13 -5.78
CA ALA A 102 -6.82 -4.31 -5.26
C ALA A 102 -6.86 -4.31 -3.72
N TRP A 103 -5.73 -4.62 -3.11
CA TRP A 103 -5.54 -4.73 -1.67
C TRP A 103 -4.76 -3.51 -1.17
N LEU A 104 -5.45 -2.62 -0.48
CA LEU A 104 -4.87 -1.40 0.07
C LEU A 104 -4.64 -1.59 1.57
N ILE A 105 -3.37 -1.53 1.98
CA ILE A 105 -2.98 -1.59 3.39
C ILE A 105 -2.76 -0.17 3.89
N ILE A 106 -3.57 0.29 4.83
CA ILE A 106 -3.48 1.65 5.34
C ILE A 106 -3.88 1.72 6.82
N SER A 107 -3.16 2.55 7.57
CA SER A 107 -3.49 2.83 8.97
C SER A 107 -4.55 3.93 9.10
N ASP A 108 -5.34 3.86 10.17
CA ASP A 108 -6.25 4.93 10.58
C ASP A 108 -5.52 6.10 11.29
N LEU A 109 -4.18 6.09 11.29
CA LEU A 109 -3.38 7.13 11.95
C LEU A 109 -3.68 8.53 11.40
N ALA A 110 -3.88 8.66 10.08
CA ALA A 110 -4.26 9.93 9.46
C ALA A 110 -5.65 10.41 9.91
N GLU A 111 -6.59 9.49 10.12
CA GLU A 111 -7.92 9.79 10.67
C GLU A 111 -7.81 10.31 12.10
N ARG A 112 -7.01 9.64 12.95
CA ARG A 112 -6.77 10.02 14.36
C ARG A 112 -6.05 11.35 14.52
N LEU A 113 -5.26 11.73 13.53
CA LEU A 113 -4.54 13.01 13.48
C LEU A 113 -5.33 14.10 12.73
N GLU A 114 -6.58 13.83 12.34
CA GLU A 114 -7.45 14.74 11.59
C GLU A 114 -6.83 15.26 10.28
N LEU A 115 -5.95 14.45 9.66
CA LEU A 115 -5.24 14.78 8.41
C LEU A 115 -5.96 14.25 7.18
N ARG A 116 -6.79 13.23 7.33
CA ARG A 116 -7.67 12.65 6.31
C ARG A 116 -8.77 11.85 7.00
N SER A 117 -10.01 12.06 6.64
CA SER A 117 -11.11 11.28 7.18
C SER A 117 -11.29 9.94 6.46
N ARG A 118 -12.05 9.04 7.07
CA ARG A 118 -12.46 7.78 6.44
C ARG A 118 -13.41 8.04 5.28
N GLU A 119 -14.28 8.99 5.43
CA GLU A 119 -15.26 9.40 4.43
C GLU A 119 -14.56 9.89 3.17
N GLU A 120 -13.49 10.68 3.30
CA GLU A 120 -12.66 11.10 2.16
C GLU A 120 -12.03 9.91 1.45
N LEU A 121 -11.50 8.91 2.18
CA LEU A 121 -10.94 7.71 1.58
C LEU A 121 -12.00 6.92 0.79
N LEU A 122 -13.17 6.72 1.38
CA LEU A 122 -14.28 6.01 0.74
C LEU A 122 -14.79 6.74 -0.49
N GLN A 123 -14.88 8.06 -0.43
CA GLN A 123 -15.23 8.91 -1.57
C GLN A 123 -14.22 8.75 -2.71
N TRP A 124 -12.91 8.77 -2.43
CA TRP A 124 -11.88 8.58 -3.49
C TRP A 124 -11.93 7.19 -4.10
N ILE A 125 -12.25 6.15 -3.32
CA ILE A 125 -12.48 4.80 -3.84
C ILE A 125 -13.64 4.82 -4.83
N GLU A 126 -14.77 5.41 -4.46
CA GLU A 126 -15.97 5.49 -5.30
C GLU A 126 -15.76 6.33 -6.56
N GLU A 127 -15.16 7.51 -6.44
CA GLU A 127 -14.82 8.40 -7.57
C GLU A 127 -13.85 7.75 -8.57
N SER A 128 -13.05 6.77 -8.10
CA SER A 128 -12.14 5.97 -8.94
C SER A 128 -12.81 4.78 -9.65
N GLY A 129 -14.14 4.67 -9.59
CA GLY A 129 -14.87 3.54 -10.19
C GLY A 129 -14.66 2.21 -9.45
N LEU A 130 -14.23 2.28 -8.20
CA LEU A 130 -14.01 1.15 -7.32
C LEU A 130 -15.09 1.09 -6.23
N GLN A 131 -15.21 -0.08 -5.59
CA GLN A 131 -16.03 -0.26 -4.40
C GLN A 131 -15.31 -1.15 -3.40
N VAL A 132 -15.57 -0.93 -2.12
CA VAL A 132 -15.09 -1.82 -1.06
C VAL A 132 -15.87 -3.13 -1.13
N PHE A 133 -15.15 -4.24 -1.29
CA PHE A 133 -15.71 -5.59 -1.24
C PHE A 133 -15.73 -6.10 0.20
N GLU A 134 -14.58 -5.97 0.90
CA GLU A 134 -14.42 -6.35 2.31
C GLU A 134 -13.24 -5.61 2.93
N HIS A 135 -13.07 -5.72 4.24
CA HIS A 135 -11.89 -5.20 4.95
C HIS A 135 -11.53 -6.05 6.17
N TYR A 136 -10.26 -5.98 6.57
CA TYR A 136 -9.72 -6.69 7.73
C TYR A 136 -8.93 -5.71 8.60
N ASP A 137 -9.23 -5.69 9.90
CA ASP A 137 -8.58 -4.81 10.86
C ASP A 137 -7.57 -5.56 11.71
N ILE A 138 -6.36 -4.99 11.83
CA ILE A 138 -5.28 -5.53 12.65
C ILE A 138 -4.72 -4.41 13.52
N ARG A 139 -4.62 -4.66 14.83
CA ARG A 139 -3.92 -3.75 15.73
C ARG A 139 -2.42 -4.00 15.65
N PRO A 140 -1.60 -2.96 15.38
CA PRO A 140 -0.14 -3.09 15.39
C PRO A 140 0.36 -3.57 16.74
N LYS A 141 1.37 -4.46 16.71
CA LYS A 141 2.04 -5.00 17.92
C LYS A 141 3.50 -4.56 18.00
N HIS A 142 3.89 -3.48 17.31
CA HIS A 142 5.27 -3.01 17.34
C HIS A 142 5.56 -2.14 18.57
N THR A 143 6.83 -2.09 18.98
CA THR A 143 7.29 -1.39 20.19
C THR A 143 6.94 0.10 20.21
N LYS A 144 6.97 0.80 19.07
CA LYS A 144 6.59 2.21 18.97
C LYS A 144 5.13 2.48 19.31
N ALA A 145 4.22 1.50 19.20
CA ALA A 145 2.84 1.66 19.61
C ALA A 145 2.69 1.76 21.14
N PHE A 146 3.73 1.37 21.88
CA PHE A 146 3.76 1.36 23.36
C PHE A 146 4.79 2.35 23.94
N ASP A 147 5.46 3.13 23.09
CA ASP A 147 6.44 4.13 23.51
C ASP A 147 5.75 5.42 23.96
N GLN A 148 5.67 5.61 25.28
CA GLN A 148 5.01 6.77 25.91
C GLN A 148 5.77 8.09 25.70
N GLU A 149 7.04 8.05 25.26
CA GLU A 149 7.83 9.23 24.92
C GLU A 149 7.60 9.70 23.48
N ASP A 150 6.95 8.87 22.64
CA ASP A 150 6.55 9.27 21.27
C ASP A 150 5.47 10.35 21.34
N SER A 151 5.70 11.49 20.70
CA SER A 151 4.72 12.59 20.60
C SER A 151 3.37 12.17 20.00
N LEU A 152 3.34 11.05 19.25
CA LEU A 152 2.16 10.47 18.63
C LEU A 152 1.63 9.25 19.41
N TYR A 153 2.10 9.02 20.64
CA TYR A 153 1.76 7.83 21.43
C TYR A 153 0.24 7.60 21.52
N GLN A 154 -0.55 8.63 21.82
CA GLN A 154 -2.01 8.49 21.96
C GLN A 154 -2.66 7.99 20.64
N ALA A 155 -2.23 8.53 19.50
CA ALA A 155 -2.75 8.10 18.21
C ALA A 155 -2.23 6.69 17.84
N ARG A 156 -0.94 6.41 18.07
CA ARG A 156 -0.31 5.12 17.73
C ARG A 156 -0.78 3.96 18.61
N SER A 157 -1.03 4.19 19.91
CA SER A 157 -1.52 3.15 20.83
C SER A 157 -2.93 2.67 20.51
N ALA A 158 -3.72 3.53 19.87
CA ALA A 158 -5.09 3.22 19.44
C ALA A 158 -5.19 2.91 17.93
N GLU A 159 -4.06 2.95 17.20
CA GLU A 159 -3.98 2.74 15.77
C GLU A 159 -4.53 1.38 15.33
N VAL A 160 -5.24 1.38 14.21
CA VAL A 160 -5.69 0.17 13.52
C VAL A 160 -5.16 0.21 12.09
N THR A 161 -4.41 -0.81 11.70
CA THR A 161 -4.05 -1.04 10.31
C THR A 161 -5.16 -1.83 9.65
N ARG A 162 -5.68 -1.32 8.54
CA ARG A 162 -6.76 -1.95 7.78
C ARG A 162 -6.26 -2.40 6.42
N LEU A 163 -6.57 -3.64 6.06
CA LEU A 163 -6.51 -4.13 4.70
C LEU A 163 -7.88 -3.92 4.06
N TRP A 164 -7.95 -3.02 3.10
CA TRP A 164 -9.12 -2.83 2.27
C TRP A 164 -8.99 -3.68 1.01
N VAL A 165 -9.98 -4.53 0.76
CA VAL A 165 -10.13 -5.24 -0.52
C VAL A 165 -11.12 -4.46 -1.36
N VAL A 166 -10.64 -3.89 -2.47
CA VAL A 166 -11.47 -3.11 -3.38
C VAL A 166 -11.52 -3.78 -4.76
N VAL A 167 -12.66 -3.67 -5.41
CA VAL A 167 -12.93 -4.26 -6.72
C VAL A 167 -13.52 -3.18 -7.64
N ARG A 168 -13.49 -3.44 -8.95
CA ARG A 168 -14.21 -2.56 -9.88
C ARG A 168 -15.69 -2.53 -9.54
N ARG A 169 -16.28 -1.34 -9.55
CA ARG A 169 -17.72 -1.17 -9.44
C ARG A 169 -18.37 -1.78 -10.70
N LYS A 170 -19.37 -2.61 -10.52
CA LYS A 170 -20.16 -3.09 -11.65
C LYS A 170 -21.00 -1.93 -12.18
N GLU A 171 -20.92 -1.69 -13.48
CA GLU A 171 -21.92 -0.85 -14.14
C GLU A 171 -23.22 -1.64 -14.18
N ASP A 172 -24.29 -1.05 -13.65
CA ASP A 172 -25.65 -1.59 -13.70
C ASP A 172 -26.21 -1.51 -15.12
#